data_a8ae02fe0396b7c403ec07651988b73c
#
_entry.id   a8ae02fe0396b7c403ec07651988b73c
#
_cell.length_a   1.000
_cell.length_b   1.000
_cell.length_c   1.000
_cell.angle_alpha   90.00
_cell.angle_beta   90.00
_cell.angle_gamma   90.00
#
_symmetry.space_group_name_H-M   'P 1'
#
loop_
_entity.id
_entity.type
_entity.pdbx_description
1 polymer ?
#
loop_
_entity_poly.entity_id
_entity_poly.type
_entity_poly.pdbx_seq_one_letter_code
_entity_poly.pdbx_strand_id
1 'polypeptide(L)'
;YKMTGELRDDTSGRSEPLTLTMQNRVMRFLFKNAPPEIVHLDMNTSPATLYQVRAGGSSVVPDSQHGNKVRGMEFNYEDLSLAFLYWPRPQLMGEDRVSGQKCWIVRVTNPSSQGPYYAVDLWVHQGSGGAAKMAAFDRTSKIVKRYQVTKVQKVEGATTLKELRIESINPANGAVIGRTYMKLDDPVKNN
;
A
#
# COMPACT_ATOMS: atom_id res chain seq x y z
N TYR A 1 2.70 17.63 4.49
CA TYR A 1 2.48 16.90 5.75
C TYR A 1 3.63 15.95 5.99
N LYS A 2 3.96 15.77 7.28
CA LYS A 2 4.92 14.77 7.74
C LYS A 2 4.25 13.90 8.80
N MET A 3 4.36 12.60 8.66
CA MET A 3 3.91 11.61 9.63
C MET A 3 5.07 10.70 9.98
N THR A 4 5.21 10.37 11.25
CA THR A 4 6.07 9.29 11.70
C THR A 4 5.24 8.04 11.91
N GLY A 5 5.89 6.90 12.02
CA GLY A 5 5.22 5.63 12.25
C GLY A 5 6.18 4.46 12.17
N GLU A 6 5.62 3.29 11.97
CA GLU A 6 6.39 2.06 11.85
C GLU A 6 5.73 1.05 10.91
N LEU A 7 6.55 0.20 10.30
CA LEU A 7 6.13 -1.10 9.78
C LEU A 7 6.47 -2.14 10.84
N ARG A 8 5.50 -2.94 11.24
CA ARG A 8 5.69 -3.98 12.24
C ARG A 8 5.32 -5.34 11.69
N ASP A 9 6.26 -6.26 11.72
CA ASP A 9 6.01 -7.66 11.39
C ASP A 9 5.37 -8.37 12.58
N ASP A 10 4.19 -8.97 12.35
CA ASP A 10 3.40 -9.60 13.42
C ASP A 10 4.02 -10.93 13.88
N THR A 11 4.74 -11.62 13.00
CA THR A 11 5.36 -12.93 13.31
C THR A 11 6.62 -12.79 14.14
N SER A 12 7.56 -11.94 13.70
CA SER A 12 8.85 -11.74 14.36
C SER A 12 8.82 -10.66 15.45
N GLY A 13 7.81 -9.78 15.44
CA GLY A 13 7.75 -8.58 16.26
C GLY A 13 8.73 -7.49 15.83
N ARG A 14 9.45 -7.69 14.72
CA ARG A 14 10.41 -6.72 14.18
C ARG A 14 9.69 -5.45 13.72
N SER A 15 10.25 -4.31 14.06
CA SER A 15 9.72 -3.00 13.71
C SER A 15 10.74 -2.19 12.91
N GLU A 16 10.27 -1.56 11.85
CA GLU A 16 11.01 -0.60 11.02
C GLU A 16 10.38 0.78 11.18
N PRO A 17 11.00 1.70 11.92
CA PRO A 17 10.53 3.08 12.00
C PRO A 17 10.52 3.73 10.62
N LEU A 18 9.47 4.48 10.35
CA LEU A 18 9.34 5.19 9.09
C LEU A 18 8.95 6.64 9.30
N THR A 19 9.35 7.49 8.38
CA THR A 19 8.81 8.84 8.22
C THR A 19 8.18 8.95 6.84
N LEU A 20 6.91 9.32 6.80
CA LEU A 20 6.18 9.58 5.57
C LEU A 20 6.05 11.09 5.38
N THR A 21 6.45 11.59 4.22
CA THR A 21 6.22 12.98 3.83
C THR A 21 5.48 13.03 2.49
N MET A 22 4.61 14.02 2.34
CA MET A 22 3.92 14.31 1.09
C MET A 22 4.04 15.79 0.77
N GLN A 23 4.56 16.11 -0.41
CA GLN A 23 4.70 17.46 -0.92
C GLN A 23 4.71 17.45 -2.45
N ASN A 24 3.96 18.37 -3.07
CA ASN A 24 3.93 18.55 -4.54
C ASN A 24 3.65 17.25 -5.31
N ARG A 25 2.73 16.42 -4.83
CA ARG A 25 2.40 15.10 -5.39
C ARG A 25 3.58 14.11 -5.39
N VAL A 26 4.52 14.32 -4.49
CA VAL A 26 5.62 13.38 -4.22
C VAL A 26 5.45 12.85 -2.80
N MET A 27 5.41 11.52 -2.68
CA MET A 27 5.35 10.83 -1.40
C MET A 27 6.70 10.17 -1.14
N ARG A 28 7.25 10.35 0.06
CA ARG A 28 8.53 9.75 0.47
C ARG A 28 8.36 8.95 1.72
N PHE A 29 8.81 7.71 1.67
CA PHE A 29 8.93 6.81 2.81
C PHE A 29 10.40 6.74 3.20
N LEU A 30 10.76 7.30 4.33
CA LEU A 30 12.13 7.28 4.85
C LEU A 30 12.27 6.22 5.93
N PHE A 31 13.14 5.25 5.69
CA PHE A 31 13.57 4.21 6.65
C PHE A 31 14.97 4.54 7.13
N LYS A 32 15.12 4.81 8.42
CA LYS A 32 16.40 5.28 9.00
C LYS A 32 17.31 4.16 9.49
N ASN A 33 16.76 2.98 9.80
CA ASN A 33 17.56 1.86 10.24
C ASN A 33 18.56 1.43 9.15
N ALA A 34 19.73 1.01 9.56
CA ALA A 34 20.78 0.60 8.63
C ALA A 34 20.40 -0.70 7.87
N PRO A 35 20.63 -0.75 6.55
CA PRO A 35 21.04 0.34 5.67
C PRO A 35 19.87 1.30 5.42
N PRO A 36 20.06 2.64 5.54
CA PRO A 36 18.97 3.59 5.34
C PRO A 36 18.50 3.59 3.87
N GLU A 37 17.21 3.83 3.70
CA GLU A 37 16.57 3.81 2.39
C GLU A 37 15.45 4.86 2.33
N ILE A 38 15.31 5.52 1.18
CA ILE A 38 14.12 6.31 0.85
C ILE A 38 13.43 5.65 -0.34
N VAL A 39 12.14 5.39 -0.20
CA VAL A 39 11.26 5.06 -1.32
C VAL A 39 10.50 6.32 -1.71
N HIS A 40 10.69 6.77 -2.94
CA HIS A 40 10.18 8.04 -3.45
C HIS A 40 9.18 7.75 -4.58
N LEU A 41 7.92 8.07 -4.33
CA LEU A 41 6.84 7.94 -5.30
C LEU A 41 6.53 9.30 -5.92
N ASP A 42 6.82 9.47 -7.20
CA ASP A 42 6.46 10.66 -7.97
C ASP A 42 5.13 10.44 -8.70
N MET A 43 4.08 11.10 -8.22
CA MET A 43 2.74 11.04 -8.79
C MET A 43 2.49 12.13 -9.84
N ASN A 44 3.53 12.90 -10.24
CA ASN A 44 3.44 13.85 -11.35
C ASN A 44 3.58 13.17 -12.71
N THR A 45 4.07 11.94 -12.74
CA THR A 45 4.12 11.11 -13.95
C THR A 45 2.91 10.19 -14.05
N SER A 46 2.56 9.74 -15.26
CA SER A 46 1.47 8.79 -15.47
C SER A 46 1.98 7.64 -16.37
N PRO A 47 2.10 6.43 -15.83
CA PRO A 47 1.90 6.03 -14.43
C PRO A 47 2.90 6.70 -13.48
N ALA A 48 2.60 6.69 -12.17
CA ALA A 48 3.52 7.20 -11.15
C ALA A 48 4.85 6.45 -11.18
N THR A 49 5.96 7.18 -10.95
CA THR A 49 7.31 6.60 -10.98
C THR A 49 7.81 6.37 -9.56
N LEU A 50 8.34 5.18 -9.31
CA LEU A 50 8.89 4.77 -8.03
C LEU A 50 10.41 4.77 -8.09
N TYR A 51 11.03 5.52 -7.19
CA TYR A 51 12.48 5.59 -7.03
C TYR A 51 12.90 5.00 -5.69
N GLN A 52 14.07 4.42 -5.69
CA GLN A 52 14.77 3.95 -4.50
C GLN A 52 16.04 4.75 -4.33
N VAL A 53 16.23 5.36 -3.17
CA VAL A 53 17.43 6.12 -2.81
C VAL A 53 18.16 5.38 -1.70
N ARG A 54 19.39 4.99 -1.95
CA ARG A 54 20.31 4.32 -1.03
C ARG A 54 21.65 5.02 -1.05
N ALA A 55 22.60 4.57 -0.24
CA ALA A 55 23.95 5.13 -0.15
C ALA A 55 24.66 5.30 -1.53
N GLY A 56 24.38 4.45 -2.50
CA GLY A 56 24.94 4.50 -3.86
C GLY A 56 24.24 5.46 -4.82
N GLY A 57 23.17 6.15 -4.40
CA GLY A 57 22.42 7.10 -5.23
C GLY A 57 20.96 6.70 -5.44
N SER A 58 20.31 7.41 -6.38
CA SER A 58 18.90 7.20 -6.74
C SER A 58 18.77 6.36 -8.00
N SER A 59 17.83 5.43 -8.01
CA SER A 59 17.49 4.62 -9.18
C SER A 59 15.98 4.36 -9.25
N VAL A 60 15.44 4.24 -10.47
CA VAL A 60 14.06 3.80 -10.68
C VAL A 60 13.93 2.34 -10.26
N VAL A 61 12.89 2.00 -9.53
CA VAL A 61 12.55 0.61 -9.24
C VAL A 61 11.86 0.02 -10.48
N PRO A 62 12.49 -0.92 -11.21
CA PRO A 62 11.88 -1.50 -12.39
C PRO A 62 10.66 -2.36 -12.02
N ASP A 63 9.71 -2.49 -12.94
CA ASP A 63 8.47 -3.26 -12.73
C ASP A 63 8.73 -4.70 -12.28
N SER A 64 9.82 -5.31 -12.77
CA SER A 64 10.25 -6.67 -12.37
C SER A 64 10.62 -6.78 -10.88
N GLN A 65 10.88 -5.67 -10.20
CA GLN A 65 11.24 -5.61 -8.79
C GLN A 65 10.11 -5.08 -7.90
N HIS A 66 8.96 -4.70 -8.46
CA HIS A 66 7.83 -4.20 -7.69
C HIS A 66 7.28 -5.21 -6.69
N GLY A 67 7.44 -6.50 -6.94
CA GLY A 67 7.06 -7.57 -6.00
C GLY A 67 8.05 -7.81 -4.86
N ASN A 68 9.21 -7.17 -4.87
CA ASN A 68 10.21 -7.34 -3.81
C ASN A 68 9.73 -6.70 -2.51
N LYS A 69 10.01 -7.36 -1.39
CA LYS A 69 9.66 -6.87 -0.05
C LYS A 69 10.40 -5.58 0.28
N VAL A 70 9.67 -4.61 0.82
CA VAL A 70 10.24 -3.39 1.39
C VAL A 70 10.67 -3.70 2.82
N ARG A 71 11.94 -3.52 3.14
CA ARG A 71 12.52 -3.74 4.48
C ARG A 71 12.29 -5.16 5.02
N GLY A 72 12.07 -6.14 4.14
CA GLY A 72 11.76 -7.51 4.54
C GLY A 72 10.36 -7.71 5.16
N MET A 73 9.51 -6.70 5.09
CA MET A 73 8.12 -6.72 5.53
C MET A 73 7.18 -7.30 4.45
N GLU A 74 5.91 -7.52 4.78
CA GLU A 74 4.92 -8.00 3.80
C GLU A 74 4.46 -6.92 2.81
N PHE A 75 4.86 -5.67 3.00
CA PHE A 75 4.78 -4.63 1.98
C PHE A 75 5.81 -4.88 0.87
N ASN A 76 5.38 -4.83 -0.38
CA ASN A 76 6.27 -4.75 -1.53
C ASN A 76 6.24 -3.34 -2.14
N TYR A 77 7.08 -3.09 -3.15
CA TYR A 77 7.13 -1.78 -3.80
C TYR A 77 5.84 -1.43 -4.54
N GLU A 78 5.13 -2.42 -5.09
CA GLU A 78 3.80 -2.21 -5.71
C GLU A 78 2.79 -1.73 -4.67
N ASP A 79 2.82 -2.29 -3.47
CA ASP A 79 1.95 -1.89 -2.36
C ASP A 79 2.17 -0.43 -1.96
N LEU A 80 3.41 0.02 -1.89
CA LEU A 80 3.74 1.42 -1.60
C LEU A 80 3.37 2.37 -2.73
N SER A 81 3.48 1.93 -3.98
CA SER A 81 3.17 2.78 -5.14
C SER A 81 1.69 3.06 -5.30
N LEU A 82 0.83 2.18 -4.78
CA LEU A 82 -0.63 2.22 -4.97
C LEU A 82 -1.03 2.36 -6.45
N ALA A 83 -0.20 1.87 -7.37
CA ALA A 83 -0.39 2.02 -8.81
C ALA A 83 -1.74 1.46 -9.29
N PHE A 84 -2.24 0.43 -8.63
CA PHE A 84 -3.53 -0.17 -8.94
C PHE A 84 -4.72 0.80 -8.79
N LEU A 85 -4.62 1.85 -7.98
CA LEU A 85 -5.68 2.86 -7.87
C LEU A 85 -5.87 3.66 -9.18
N TYR A 86 -4.89 3.64 -10.07
CA TYR A 86 -4.91 4.36 -11.35
C TYR A 86 -5.04 3.42 -12.56
N TRP A 87 -5.22 2.11 -12.35
CA TRP A 87 -5.45 1.18 -13.45
C TRP A 87 -6.77 1.50 -14.15
N PRO A 88 -6.79 1.45 -15.49
CA PRO A 88 -7.95 1.90 -16.26
C PRO A 88 -9.13 0.93 -16.18
N ARG A 89 -10.32 1.43 -16.52
CA ARG A 89 -11.54 0.66 -16.69
C ARG A 89 -11.93 -0.16 -15.45
N PRO A 90 -12.13 0.51 -14.30
CA PRO A 90 -12.61 -0.16 -13.10
C PRO A 90 -14.01 -0.77 -13.37
N GLN A 91 -14.26 -1.94 -12.78
CA GLN A 91 -15.52 -2.66 -12.91
C GLN A 91 -16.20 -2.80 -11.57
N LEU A 92 -17.48 -2.43 -11.49
CA LEU A 92 -18.30 -2.68 -10.31
C LEU A 92 -18.64 -4.18 -10.25
N MET A 93 -18.20 -4.86 -9.20
CA MET A 93 -18.40 -6.30 -8.99
C MET A 93 -19.58 -6.59 -8.06
N GLY A 94 -20.03 -5.62 -7.27
CA GLY A 94 -21.13 -5.78 -6.33
C GLY A 94 -21.00 -4.89 -5.12
N GLU A 95 -21.69 -5.28 -4.06
CA GLU A 95 -21.71 -4.59 -2.77
C GLU A 95 -21.33 -5.57 -1.65
N ASP A 96 -20.78 -5.04 -0.57
CA ASP A 96 -20.44 -5.80 0.63
C ASP A 96 -20.46 -4.86 1.84
N ARG A 97 -20.28 -5.42 3.03
CA ARG A 97 -20.07 -4.66 4.26
C ARG A 97 -18.68 -4.93 4.83
N VAL A 98 -17.99 -3.89 5.20
CA VAL A 98 -16.72 -3.97 5.92
C VAL A 98 -16.89 -3.21 7.24
N SER A 99 -16.69 -3.89 8.36
CA SER A 99 -16.92 -3.33 9.71
C SER A 99 -18.31 -2.66 9.86
N GLY A 100 -19.35 -3.29 9.29
CA GLY A 100 -20.73 -2.78 9.32
C GLY A 100 -21.05 -1.65 8.33
N GLN A 101 -20.06 -1.15 7.58
CA GLN A 101 -20.23 -0.07 6.61
C GLN A 101 -20.44 -0.62 5.20
N LYS A 102 -21.39 -0.03 4.46
CA LYS A 102 -21.63 -0.40 3.05
C LYS A 102 -20.48 0.03 2.15
N CYS A 103 -20.01 -0.93 1.34
CA CYS A 103 -18.94 -0.74 0.37
C CYS A 103 -19.35 -1.20 -1.03
N TRP A 104 -18.88 -0.51 -2.06
CA TRP A 104 -18.82 -1.04 -3.42
C TRP A 104 -17.60 -1.95 -3.52
N ILE A 105 -17.71 -3.08 -4.24
CA ILE A 105 -16.56 -3.87 -4.66
C ILE A 105 -16.21 -3.47 -6.07
N VAL A 106 -15.03 -2.89 -6.25
CA VAL A 106 -14.53 -2.41 -7.54
C VAL A 106 -13.29 -3.20 -7.91
N ARG A 107 -13.32 -3.88 -9.07
CA ARG A 107 -12.16 -4.58 -9.62
C ARG A 107 -11.41 -3.69 -10.58
N VAL A 108 -10.11 -3.60 -10.40
CA VAL A 108 -9.17 -3.01 -11.35
C VAL A 108 -8.22 -4.08 -11.86
N THR A 109 -7.95 -4.06 -13.17
CA THR A 109 -7.07 -5.04 -13.82
C THR A 109 -5.80 -4.35 -14.29
N ASN A 110 -4.66 -4.99 -14.03
CA ASN A 110 -3.37 -4.47 -14.46
C ASN A 110 -3.29 -4.41 -15.98
N PRO A 111 -3.10 -3.24 -16.59
CA PRO A 111 -2.99 -3.09 -18.04
C PRO A 111 -1.65 -3.62 -18.58
N SER A 112 -0.66 -3.84 -17.72
CA SER A 112 0.66 -4.36 -18.05
C SER A 112 0.75 -5.86 -17.81
N SER A 113 1.61 -6.55 -18.56
CA SER A 113 2.02 -7.93 -18.28
C SER A 113 3.06 -8.02 -17.15
N GLN A 114 3.53 -6.89 -16.65
CA GLN A 114 4.55 -6.77 -15.62
C GLN A 114 3.93 -6.55 -14.24
N GLY A 115 4.75 -6.72 -13.19
CA GLY A 115 4.36 -6.50 -11.81
C GLY A 115 3.77 -7.75 -11.14
N PRO A 116 3.63 -7.70 -9.79
CA PRO A 116 3.24 -8.87 -9.01
C PRO A 116 1.74 -9.21 -9.07
N TYR A 117 0.88 -8.26 -9.47
CA TYR A 117 -0.56 -8.43 -9.42
C TYR A 117 -1.20 -8.35 -10.80
N TYR A 118 -2.14 -9.27 -11.05
CA TYR A 118 -3.00 -9.26 -12.23
C TYR A 118 -4.19 -8.33 -12.05
N ALA A 119 -4.84 -8.38 -10.90
CA ALA A 119 -6.02 -7.57 -10.56
C ALA A 119 -6.06 -7.27 -9.07
N VAL A 120 -6.79 -6.22 -8.70
CA VAL A 120 -7.06 -5.86 -7.31
C VAL A 120 -8.55 -5.57 -7.16
N ASP A 121 -9.18 -6.17 -6.14
CA ASP A 121 -10.52 -5.81 -5.70
C ASP A 121 -10.42 -4.79 -4.57
N LEU A 122 -11.16 -3.69 -4.71
CA LEU A 122 -11.21 -2.59 -3.75
C LEU A 122 -12.60 -2.54 -3.13
N TRP A 123 -12.69 -2.60 -1.81
CA TRP A 123 -13.93 -2.30 -1.07
C TRP A 123 -13.95 -0.82 -0.75
N VAL A 124 -14.72 -0.08 -1.52
CA VAL A 124 -14.82 1.39 -1.43
C VAL A 124 -16.03 1.75 -0.59
N HIS A 125 -15.81 2.46 0.50
CA HIS A 125 -16.86 2.90 1.40
C HIS A 125 -17.81 3.86 0.68
N GLN A 126 -19.12 3.54 0.65
CA GLN A 126 -20.12 4.31 -0.12
C GLN A 126 -20.30 5.74 0.37
N GLY A 127 -20.09 5.98 1.68
CA GLY A 127 -20.26 7.32 2.25
C GLY A 127 -19.05 8.23 2.04
N SER A 128 -17.82 7.72 2.24
CA SER A 128 -16.58 8.54 2.20
C SER A 128 -15.78 8.39 0.91
N GLY A 129 -16.00 7.34 0.12
CA GLY A 129 -15.17 7.01 -1.04
C GLY A 129 -13.79 6.43 -0.69
N GLY A 130 -13.48 6.22 0.58
CA GLY A 130 -12.21 5.62 1.02
C GLY A 130 -12.19 4.11 0.84
N ALA A 131 -11.02 3.54 0.51
CA ALA A 131 -10.82 2.11 0.47
C ALA A 131 -10.72 1.55 1.91
N ALA A 132 -11.64 0.64 2.25
CA ALA A 132 -11.67 0.00 3.57
C ALA A 132 -10.87 -1.31 3.58
N LYS A 133 -10.85 -2.02 2.45
CA LYS A 133 -10.24 -3.33 2.27
C LYS A 133 -9.81 -3.50 0.82
N MET A 134 -8.81 -4.33 0.60
CA MET A 134 -8.35 -4.68 -0.75
C MET A 134 -7.91 -6.15 -0.79
N ALA A 135 -8.01 -6.75 -1.96
CA ALA A 135 -7.48 -8.08 -2.23
C ALA A 135 -6.77 -8.09 -3.59
N ALA A 136 -5.51 -8.49 -3.62
CA ALA A 136 -4.74 -8.59 -4.84
C ALA A 136 -4.64 -10.03 -5.32
N PHE A 137 -4.78 -10.21 -6.63
CA PHE A 137 -4.76 -11.49 -7.32
C PHE A 137 -3.50 -11.63 -8.17
N ASP A 138 -2.91 -12.82 -8.17
CA ASP A 138 -1.85 -13.17 -9.10
C ASP A 138 -2.40 -13.47 -10.52
N ARG A 139 -1.52 -13.81 -11.45
CA ARG A 139 -1.91 -14.10 -12.83
C ARG A 139 -2.62 -15.45 -13.02
N THR A 140 -2.74 -16.25 -11.97
CA THR A 140 -3.58 -17.45 -11.91
C THR A 140 -4.94 -17.19 -11.27
N SER A 141 -5.28 -15.91 -11.04
CA SER A 141 -6.52 -15.44 -10.41
C SER A 141 -6.70 -15.93 -8.97
N LYS A 142 -5.60 -16.11 -8.26
CA LYS A 142 -5.60 -16.49 -6.85
C LYS A 142 -5.20 -15.31 -5.99
N ILE A 143 -5.84 -15.16 -4.82
CA ILE A 143 -5.51 -14.12 -3.85
C ILE A 143 -4.11 -14.38 -3.28
N VAL A 144 -3.24 -13.35 -3.35
CA VAL A 144 -1.88 -13.38 -2.83
C VAL A 144 -1.62 -12.30 -1.77
N LYS A 145 -2.48 -11.29 -1.69
CA LYS A 145 -2.42 -10.22 -0.68
C LYS A 145 -3.82 -9.82 -0.23
N ARG A 146 -3.95 -9.50 1.05
CA ARG A 146 -5.11 -8.84 1.62
C ARG A 146 -4.67 -7.61 2.39
N TYR A 147 -5.43 -6.54 2.27
CA TYR A 147 -5.21 -5.27 2.95
C TYR A 147 -6.47 -4.89 3.68
N GLN A 148 -6.34 -4.39 4.90
CA GLN A 148 -7.48 -3.87 5.65
C GLN A 148 -7.08 -2.64 6.44
N VAL A 149 -7.84 -1.56 6.27
CA VAL A 149 -7.75 -0.39 7.13
C VAL A 149 -8.37 -0.76 8.46
N THR A 150 -7.56 -0.84 9.51
CA THR A 150 -7.99 -1.23 10.86
C THR A 150 -8.27 -0.01 11.74
N LYS A 151 -7.60 1.11 11.47
CA LYS A 151 -7.83 2.39 12.17
C LYS A 151 -7.73 3.56 11.22
N VAL A 152 -8.58 4.54 11.44
CA VAL A 152 -8.54 5.84 10.78
C VAL A 152 -8.39 6.95 11.81
N GLN A 153 -7.93 8.12 11.35
CA GLN A 153 -7.82 9.33 12.17
C GLN A 153 -8.41 10.52 11.41
N LYS A 154 -8.75 11.56 12.14
CA LYS A 154 -9.21 12.81 11.53
C LYS A 154 -8.10 13.84 11.54
N VAL A 155 -7.83 14.41 10.36
CA VAL A 155 -6.83 15.46 10.18
C VAL A 155 -7.49 16.60 9.41
N GLU A 156 -7.62 17.74 10.05
CA GLU A 156 -8.28 18.93 9.46
C GLU A 156 -9.67 18.64 8.87
N GLY A 157 -10.44 17.76 9.52
CA GLY A 157 -11.76 17.34 9.08
C GLY A 157 -11.78 16.19 8.04
N ALA A 158 -10.65 15.86 7.45
CA ALA A 158 -10.53 14.72 6.54
C ALA A 158 -10.23 13.42 7.31
N THR A 159 -10.85 12.33 6.91
CA THR A 159 -10.53 11.00 7.44
C THR A 159 -9.31 10.46 6.70
N THR A 160 -8.26 10.12 7.44
CA THR A 160 -7.00 9.60 6.91
C THR A 160 -6.65 8.26 7.54
N LEU A 161 -5.72 7.55 6.92
CA LEU A 161 -5.22 6.28 7.42
C LEU A 161 -4.46 6.47 8.74
N LYS A 162 -4.74 5.63 9.73
CA LYS A 162 -3.95 5.49 10.96
C LYS A 162 -3.27 4.12 11.05
N GLU A 163 -3.95 3.06 10.69
CA GLU A 163 -3.37 1.72 10.71
C GLU A 163 -3.90 0.88 9.53
N LEU A 164 -2.99 0.25 8.82
CA LEU A 164 -3.26 -0.67 7.72
C LEU A 164 -2.59 -2.01 8.00
N ARG A 165 -3.38 -3.09 7.91
CA ARG A 165 -2.88 -4.45 7.98
C ARG A 165 -2.69 -5.01 6.58
N ILE A 166 -1.52 -5.59 6.32
CA ILE A 166 -1.25 -6.36 5.09
C ILE A 166 -0.93 -7.80 5.46
N GLU A 167 -1.57 -8.71 4.74
CA GLU A 167 -1.34 -10.15 4.84
C GLU A 167 -0.93 -10.71 3.49
N SER A 168 0.18 -11.46 3.47
CA SER A 168 0.53 -12.31 2.33
C SER A 168 -0.18 -13.65 2.46
N ILE A 169 -0.74 -14.11 1.37
CA ILE A 169 -1.58 -15.31 1.30
C ILE A 169 -0.89 -16.36 0.44
N ASN A 170 -0.85 -17.61 0.91
CA ASN A 170 -0.41 -18.73 0.09
C ASN A 170 -1.48 -19.03 -0.96
N PRO A 171 -1.19 -18.86 -2.26
CA PRO A 171 -2.18 -19.07 -3.31
C PRO A 171 -2.63 -20.52 -3.44
N ALA A 172 -1.85 -21.49 -2.95
CA ALA A 172 -2.18 -22.91 -3.03
C ALA A 172 -3.29 -23.33 -2.05
N ASN A 173 -3.37 -22.71 -0.86
CA ASN A 173 -4.29 -23.14 0.19
C ASN A 173 -5.04 -21.97 0.90
N GLY A 174 -4.77 -20.71 0.52
CA GLY A 174 -5.39 -19.54 1.12
C GLY A 174 -4.93 -19.19 2.55
N ALA A 175 -3.88 -19.84 3.06
CA ALA A 175 -3.35 -19.57 4.39
C ALA A 175 -2.56 -18.27 4.43
N VAL A 176 -2.65 -17.55 5.56
CA VAL A 176 -1.81 -16.39 5.83
C VAL A 176 -0.39 -16.86 6.10
N ILE A 177 0.59 -16.38 5.33
CA ILE A 177 2.01 -16.72 5.47
C ILE A 177 2.85 -15.61 6.10
N GLY A 178 2.31 -14.42 6.20
CA GLY A 178 2.94 -13.28 6.86
C GLY A 178 1.97 -12.13 7.02
N ARG A 179 2.22 -11.29 8.04
CA ARG A 179 1.37 -10.13 8.34
C ARG A 179 2.24 -8.98 8.80
N THR A 180 2.01 -7.81 8.21
CA THR A 180 2.64 -6.54 8.60
C THR A 180 1.58 -5.49 8.86
N TYR A 181 1.78 -4.69 9.89
CA TYR A 181 1.00 -3.49 10.16
C TYR A 181 1.81 -2.26 9.77
N MET A 182 1.21 -1.33 9.04
CA MET A 182 1.67 0.04 8.94
C MET A 182 0.88 0.87 9.95
N LYS A 183 1.57 1.47 10.91
CA LYS A 183 0.99 2.35 11.91
C LYS A 183 1.55 3.75 11.71
N LEU A 184 0.65 4.73 11.62
CA LEU A 184 1.01 6.14 11.44
C LEU A 184 0.58 6.95 12.66
N ASP A 185 1.46 7.82 13.13
CA ASP A 185 1.17 8.78 14.16
C ASP A 185 0.36 9.96 13.60
N ASP A 186 -0.11 10.84 14.46
CA ASP A 186 -0.81 12.04 14.02
C ASP A 186 0.12 12.92 13.17
N PRO A 187 -0.37 13.43 12.03
CA PRO A 187 0.45 14.24 11.15
C PRO A 187 0.85 15.57 11.77
N VAL A 188 2.08 15.98 11.53
CA VAL A 188 2.60 17.29 11.92
C VAL A 188 2.71 18.15 10.66
N LYS A 189 2.21 19.38 10.71
CA LYS A 189 2.43 20.34 9.63
C LYS A 189 3.92 20.68 9.54
N ASN A 190 4.46 20.63 8.34
CA ASN A 190 5.75 21.24 8.07
C ASN A 190 5.54 22.77 8.03
N ASN A 191 6.05 23.48 8.99
CA ASN A 191 6.17 24.94 8.96
C ASN A 191 7.18 25.35 7.89
#